data_d21f89fbaf04ec608c201b13ddaa22ec
#
_entry.id   d21f89fbaf04ec608c201b13ddaa22ec
#
_cell.length_a   1.000
_cell.length_b   1.000
_cell.length_c   1.000
_cell.angle_alpha   90.00
_cell.angle_beta   90.00
_cell.angle_gamma   90.00
#
_symmetry.space_group_name_H-M   'P 1'
#
loop_
_entity.id
_entity.type
_entity.pdbx_description
1 polymer ?
#
loop_
_entity_poly.entity_id
_entity_poly.type
_entity_poly.pdbx_seq_one_letter_code
_entity_poly.pdbx_strand_id
1 'polypeptide(L)' 'MNIGKNIKQLRRQKHYTQARVAENLGISYQAVSKWENDISAPDIALLPAIAEMFGVTIDALFSDNVIDH' A
#
# COMPACT_ATOMS: atom_id res chain seq x y z
N MET A 1 9.00 -5.13 8.47
CA MET A 1 7.55 -4.95 8.51
C MET A 1 6.94 -5.45 7.21
N ASN A 2 5.71 -5.90 7.29
CA ASN A 2 5.04 -6.46 6.10
C ASN A 2 4.28 -5.44 5.27
N ILE A 3 4.28 -4.18 5.66
CA ILE A 3 3.39 -3.21 5.03
C ILE A 3 3.70 -3.00 3.55
N GLY A 4 4.96 -2.90 3.19
CA GLY A 4 5.34 -2.72 1.79
C GLY A 4 4.92 -3.89 0.92
N LYS A 5 5.16 -5.10 1.42
CA LYS A 5 4.75 -6.32 0.74
C LYS A 5 3.23 -6.37 0.59
N ASN A 6 2.51 -6.01 1.64
CA ASN A 6 1.05 -6.03 1.61
C ASN A 6 0.50 -5.01 0.64
N ILE A 7 1.08 -3.82 0.60
CA ILE A 7 0.67 -2.79 -0.36
C ILE A 7 0.86 -3.31 -1.78
N LYS A 8 1.99 -3.94 -2.07
CA LYS A 8 2.25 -4.48 -3.40
C LYS A 8 1.22 -5.54 -3.78
N GLN A 9 0.89 -6.44 -2.85
CA GLN A 9 -0.07 -7.49 -3.13
C GLN A 9 -1.47 -6.94 -3.33
N LEU A 10 -1.90 -6.00 -2.48
CA LEU A 10 -3.20 -5.38 -2.62
C LEU A 10 -3.30 -4.60 -3.92
N ARG A 11 -2.23 -3.88 -4.27
CA ARG A 11 -2.18 -3.13 -5.52
C ARG A 11 -2.38 -4.07 -6.72
N ARG A 12 -1.69 -5.20 -6.72
CA ARG A 12 -1.80 -6.17 -7.80
C ARG A 12 -3.19 -6.79 -7.88
N GLN A 13 -3.80 -7.04 -6.74
CA GLN A 13 -5.18 -7.56 -6.72
C GLN A 13 -6.16 -6.61 -7.37
N LYS A 14 -5.93 -5.31 -7.21
CA LYS A 14 -6.79 -4.28 -7.81
C LYS A 14 -6.36 -3.94 -9.23
N HIS A 15 -5.29 -4.57 -9.73
CA HIS A 15 -4.73 -4.26 -11.05
C HIS A 15 -4.29 -2.80 -11.17
N TYR A 16 -3.84 -2.21 -10.08
CA TYR A 16 -3.31 -0.85 -10.09
C TYR A 16 -1.82 -0.86 -10.38
N THR A 17 -1.35 0.15 -11.11
CA THR A 17 0.08 0.39 -11.24
C THR A 17 0.58 1.18 -10.04
N GLN A 18 1.89 1.21 -9.83
CA GLN A 18 2.46 2.07 -8.78
C GLN A 18 2.10 3.53 -9.03
N ALA A 19 2.10 3.95 -10.29
CA ALA A 19 1.74 5.33 -10.65
C ALA A 19 0.28 5.63 -10.28
N ARG A 20 -0.62 4.67 -10.47
CA ARG A 20 -2.02 4.86 -10.13
C ARG A 20 -2.21 5.02 -8.62
N VAL A 21 -1.52 4.18 -7.83
CA VAL A 21 -1.56 4.30 -6.37
C VAL A 21 -1.03 5.67 -5.94
N ALA A 22 0.09 6.09 -6.53
CA ALA A 22 0.68 7.38 -6.21
C ALA A 22 -0.27 8.52 -6.54
N GLU A 23 -0.90 8.46 -7.71
CA GLU A 23 -1.86 9.47 -8.12
C GLU A 23 -3.03 9.56 -7.14
N ASN A 24 -3.56 8.42 -6.74
CA ASN A 24 -4.69 8.38 -5.80
C ASN A 24 -4.34 8.97 -4.43
N LEU A 25 -3.08 8.86 -4.05
CA LEU A 25 -2.60 9.34 -2.75
C LEU A 25 -1.98 10.74 -2.81
N GLY A 26 -1.80 11.29 -4.01
CA GLY A 26 -1.20 12.61 -4.17
C GLY A 26 0.30 12.64 -3.86
N ILE A 27 0.99 11.55 -4.14
CA ILE A 27 2.44 11.43 -3.88
C ILE A 27 3.14 10.97 -5.16
N SER A 28 4.47 10.89 -5.11
CA SER A 28 5.24 10.41 -6.25
C SER A 28 5.23 8.88 -6.31
N TYR A 29 5.38 8.32 -7.52
CA TYR A 29 5.42 6.87 -7.64
C TYR A 29 6.71 6.30 -7.04
N GLN A 30 7.77 7.11 -6.95
CA GLN A 30 9.00 6.68 -6.29
C GLN A 30 8.76 6.35 -4.82
N ALA A 31 7.85 7.08 -4.16
CA ALA A 31 7.51 6.78 -2.78
C ALA A 31 6.87 5.40 -2.66
N VAL A 32 5.92 5.10 -3.56
CA VAL A 32 5.27 3.78 -3.58
C VAL A 32 6.29 2.68 -3.84
N SER A 33 7.19 2.90 -4.79
CA SER A 33 8.24 1.95 -5.10
C SER A 33 9.12 1.67 -3.89
N LYS A 34 9.49 2.71 -3.16
CA LYS A 34 10.31 2.54 -1.96
C LYS A 34 9.59 1.72 -0.88
N TRP A 35 8.28 1.94 -0.72
CA TRP A 35 7.50 1.14 0.23
C TRP A 35 7.54 -0.34 -0.16
N GLU A 36 7.31 -0.63 -1.45
CA GLU A 36 7.22 -2.00 -1.92
C GLU A 36 8.57 -2.70 -1.90
N ASN A 37 9.66 -1.95 -1.93
CA ASN A 37 11.01 -2.49 -1.84
C ASN A 37 11.59 -2.43 -0.43
N ASP A 38 10.75 -2.09 0.54
CA ASP A 38 11.11 -2.06 1.96
C ASP A 38 12.23 -1.07 2.27
N ILE A 39 12.35 -0.03 1.46
CA ILE A 39 13.35 1.03 1.68
C ILE A 39 12.82 2.06 2.67
N SER A 40 11.52 2.33 2.62
CA SER A 40 10.86 3.25 3.54
C SER A 40 9.43 2.77 3.77
N ALA A 41 8.78 3.34 4.78
CA ALA A 41 7.39 3.03 5.10
C ALA A 41 6.53 4.25 4.83
N PRO A 42 5.22 4.06 4.58
CA PRO A 42 4.32 5.20 4.43
C PRO A 42 4.27 6.04 5.69
N ASP A 43 4.09 7.35 5.52
CA ASP A 43 3.80 8.23 6.63
C ASP A 43 2.51 7.75 7.30
N ILE A 44 2.48 7.80 8.63
CA ILE A 44 1.31 7.34 9.38
C ILE A 44 0.04 8.08 8.96
N ALA A 45 0.18 9.33 8.54
CA ALA A 45 -0.96 10.13 8.10
C ALA A 45 -1.61 9.59 6.82
N LEU A 46 -0.88 8.78 6.04
CA LEU A 46 -1.40 8.20 4.81
C LEU A 46 -2.10 6.86 5.03
N LEU A 47 -1.93 6.24 6.18
CA LEU A 47 -2.45 4.89 6.39
C LEU A 47 -3.96 4.78 6.21
N PRO A 48 -4.77 5.72 6.71
CA PRO A 48 -6.21 5.62 6.48
C PRO A 48 -6.58 5.67 5.01
N ALA A 49 -5.93 6.55 4.23
CA ALA A 49 -6.21 6.65 2.80
C ALA A 49 -5.79 5.41 2.05
N ILE A 50 -4.66 4.82 2.43
CA ILE A 50 -4.19 3.58 1.80
C ILE A 50 -5.18 2.44 2.08
N ALA A 51 -5.60 2.32 3.33
CA ALA A 51 -6.54 1.27 3.71
C ALA A 51 -7.86 1.44 2.98
N GLU A 52 -8.36 2.66 2.89
CA GLU A 52 -9.62 2.94 2.19
C GLU A 52 -9.51 2.61 0.71
N MET A 53 -8.39 2.99 0.09
CA MET A 53 -8.18 2.73 -1.33
C MET A 53 -8.26 1.24 -1.66
N PHE A 54 -7.74 0.40 -0.77
CA PHE A 54 -7.73 -1.05 -0.98
C PHE A 54 -8.92 -1.76 -0.35
N GLY A 55 -9.78 -1.04 0.38
CA GLY A 55 -10.95 -1.65 1.00
C GLY A 55 -10.62 -2.56 2.16
N VAL A 56 -9.57 -2.26 2.90
CA VAL A 56 -9.13 -3.04 4.06
C VAL A 56 -8.99 -2.14 5.28
N THR A 57 -8.82 -2.76 6.45
CA THR A 57 -8.56 -1.99 7.66
C THR A 57 -7.08 -1.60 7.71
N ILE A 58 -6.74 -0.60 8.54
CA ILE A 58 -5.35 -0.24 8.74
C ILE A 58 -4.58 -1.43 9.31
N ASP A 59 -5.18 -2.16 10.24
CA ASP A 59 -4.53 -3.36 10.80
C ASP A 59 -4.17 -4.36 9.73
N ALA A 60 -5.01 -4.53 8.72
CA ALA A 60 -4.76 -5.48 7.65
C ALA A 60 -3.52 -5.12 6.84
N LEU A 61 -3.16 -3.84 6.78
CA LEU A 61 -1.96 -3.42 6.08
C LEU A 61 -0.69 -4.01 6.70
N PHE A 62 -0.75 -4.39 7.96
CA PHE A 62 0.39 -4.93 8.69
C PHE A 62 0.29 -6.44 8.91
N SER A 63 -0.78 -7.07 8.46
CA SER A 63 -1.01 -8.50 8.72
C SER A 63 -0.13 -9.36 7.82
N ASP A 64 -0.01 -10.62 8.18
CA ASP A 64 0.78 -11.58 7.40
C ASP A 64 -0.02 -12.19 6.25
N ASN A 65 -1.34 -12.07 6.26
CA ASN A 65 -2.21 -12.73 5.28
C ASN A 65 -3.25 -11.79 4.71
N VAL A 66 -2.80 -10.64 4.24
CA VAL A 66 -3.71 -9.60 3.76
C VAL A 66 -4.47 -10.01 2.51
N ILE A 67 -3.96 -10.98 1.77
CA ILE A 67 -4.57 -11.39 0.50
C ILE A 67 -5.45 -12.61 0.62
N ASP A 68 -5.73 -13.03 1.80
CA ASP A 68 -6.29 -14.34 2.05
C ASP A 68 -7.80 -14.37 2.00
N HIS A 69 -8.36 -13.75 1.10
CA HIS A 69 -9.80 -13.85 0.86
C HIS A 69 -10.21 -13.33 -0.44
#